data_ca70c92098e583ff4ac679ba391d1e80
#
_entry.id   ca70c92098e583ff4ac679ba391d1e80
#
_cell.length_a   1.000
_cell.length_b   1.000
_cell.length_c   1.000
_cell.angle_alpha   90.00
_cell.angle_beta   90.00
_cell.angle_gamma   90.00
#
_symmetry.space_group_name_H-M   'P 1'
#
loop_
_entity.id
_entity.type
_entity.pdbx_description
1 polymer ?
#
loop_
_entity_poly.entity_id
_entity_poly.type
_entity_poly.pdbx_seq_one_letter_code
_entity_poly.pdbx_strand_id
1 'polypeptide(L)'
;MSSYKVEICGVNTAKLPVLKEEEKDALFARIKQGDAAARETYIKGNLRLVLSVIKRFSGNHENVDDLFQIGCIGLIKSIDNFNPDMGVKFSTYAVPMIIGEIRRYLRDNSTIRVSRSLRDTAYKAIYARENYLKNNLREPTIMEIASEIGMEKEEIVYALDAIQSPVSLFEPVYSEGGDTLYVMDQISDQKNKEDHWLENLSLQEAIK
;
A
#
# COMPACT_ATOMS: atom_id res chain seq x y z
N MET A 1 -4.16 -31.39 -5.64
CA MET A 1 -4.03 -30.02 -5.10
C MET A 1 -2.74 -29.43 -5.68
N SER A 2 -2.87 -28.49 -6.60
CA SER A 2 -1.70 -27.86 -7.25
C SER A 2 -0.99 -26.98 -6.23
N SER A 3 0.23 -27.37 -5.86
CA SER A 3 1.11 -26.58 -5.01
C SER A 3 1.62 -25.41 -5.85
N TYR A 4 0.99 -24.24 -5.75
CA TYR A 4 1.55 -23.02 -6.31
C TYR A 4 2.88 -22.75 -5.57
N LYS A 5 3.99 -23.00 -6.24
CA LYS A 5 5.31 -22.55 -5.81
C LYS A 5 5.32 -21.03 -5.93
N VAL A 6 4.94 -20.36 -4.88
CA VAL A 6 5.16 -18.92 -4.79
C VAL A 6 6.55 -18.74 -4.20
N GLU A 7 7.48 -18.33 -5.02
CA GLU A 7 8.81 -17.89 -4.60
C GLU A 7 8.76 -16.39 -4.36
N ILE A 8 9.04 -15.96 -3.15
CA ILE A 8 9.05 -14.55 -2.74
C ILE A 8 10.47 -14.23 -2.26
N CYS A 9 11.12 -13.24 -2.84
CA CYS A 9 12.52 -12.86 -2.54
C CYS A 9 13.49 -14.04 -2.57
N GLY A 10 13.34 -15.00 -3.51
CA GLY A 10 14.16 -16.22 -3.57
C GLY A 10 13.87 -17.25 -2.47
N VAL A 11 12.88 -17.01 -1.62
CA VAL A 11 12.47 -17.93 -0.55
C VAL A 11 11.30 -18.77 -1.01
N ASN A 12 11.47 -20.11 -0.98
CA ASN A 12 10.38 -21.04 -1.27
C ASN A 12 9.42 -21.10 -0.07
N THR A 13 8.26 -20.47 -0.22
CA THR A 13 7.26 -20.32 0.85
C THR A 13 6.65 -21.67 1.30
N ALA A 14 6.69 -22.69 0.46
CA ALA A 14 6.20 -24.04 0.79
C ALA A 14 7.12 -24.80 1.76
N LYS A 15 8.43 -24.47 1.76
CA LYS A 15 9.46 -25.16 2.57
C LYS A 15 9.80 -24.42 3.87
N LEU A 16 9.07 -23.36 4.21
CA LEU A 16 9.33 -22.62 5.43
C LEU A 16 9.10 -23.50 6.67
N PRO A 17 10.04 -23.52 7.62
CA PRO A 17 9.91 -24.30 8.84
C PRO A 17 8.74 -23.79 9.69
N VAL A 18 8.14 -24.70 10.45
CA VAL A 18 7.11 -24.39 11.43
C VAL A 18 7.62 -24.83 12.79
N LEU A 19 7.76 -23.90 13.72
CA LEU A 19 8.20 -24.19 15.07
C LEU A 19 7.01 -24.59 15.95
N LYS A 20 7.19 -25.62 16.75
CA LYS A 20 6.25 -25.97 17.82
C LYS A 20 6.34 -24.96 18.96
N GLU A 21 5.31 -24.87 19.80
CA GLU A 21 5.26 -23.89 20.89
C GLU A 21 6.42 -24.08 21.88
N GLU A 22 6.72 -25.32 22.26
CA GLU A 22 7.84 -25.65 23.15
C GLU A 22 9.21 -25.25 22.58
N GLU A 23 9.39 -25.40 21.25
CA GLU A 23 10.59 -24.97 20.53
C GLU A 23 10.75 -23.46 20.53
N LYS A 24 9.63 -22.75 20.40
CA LYS A 24 9.63 -21.27 20.42
C LYS A 24 10.07 -20.73 21.77
N ASP A 25 9.57 -21.31 22.86
CA ASP A 25 9.92 -20.88 24.21
C ASP A 25 11.40 -21.15 24.51
N ALA A 26 11.91 -22.35 24.13
CA ALA A 26 13.31 -22.69 24.28
C ALA A 26 14.23 -21.78 23.44
N LEU A 27 13.87 -21.49 22.19
CA LEU A 27 14.63 -20.57 21.33
C LEU A 27 14.60 -19.14 21.90
N PHE A 28 13.47 -18.71 22.42
CA PHE A 28 13.35 -17.36 22.97
C PHE A 28 14.21 -17.17 24.22
N ALA A 29 14.29 -18.19 25.07
CA ALA A 29 15.19 -18.17 26.24
C ALA A 29 16.68 -18.01 25.81
N ARG A 30 17.08 -18.67 24.71
CA ARG A 30 18.43 -18.54 24.14
C ARG A 30 18.66 -17.16 23.51
N ILE A 31 17.65 -16.62 22.84
CA ILE A 31 17.71 -15.26 22.26
C ILE A 31 17.98 -14.22 23.35
N LYS A 32 17.31 -14.32 24.52
CA LYS A 32 17.56 -13.45 25.68
C LYS A 32 19.01 -13.53 26.18
N GLN A 33 19.70 -14.64 25.94
CA GLN A 33 21.13 -14.83 26.28
C GLN A 33 22.09 -14.34 25.18
N GLY A 34 21.55 -13.79 24.09
CA GLY A 34 22.35 -13.25 22.98
C GLY A 34 22.72 -14.25 21.89
N ASP A 35 22.08 -15.44 21.84
CA ASP A 35 22.35 -16.47 20.81
C ASP A 35 21.80 -16.03 19.44
N ALA A 36 22.71 -15.64 18.55
CA ALA A 36 22.38 -15.19 17.19
C ALA A 36 21.81 -16.33 16.31
N ALA A 37 22.27 -17.59 16.51
CA ALA A 37 21.78 -18.73 15.73
C ALA A 37 20.34 -19.09 16.13
N ALA A 38 20.01 -19.00 17.43
CA ALA A 38 18.64 -19.16 17.91
C ALA A 38 17.73 -18.07 17.36
N ARG A 39 18.19 -16.81 17.30
CA ARG A 39 17.45 -15.68 16.73
C ARG A 39 17.14 -15.89 15.24
N GLU A 40 18.13 -16.32 14.46
CA GLU A 40 17.95 -16.62 13.04
C GLU A 40 16.91 -17.73 12.81
N THR A 41 17.00 -18.82 13.59
CA THR A 41 16.07 -19.95 13.55
C THR A 41 14.65 -19.51 13.90
N TYR A 42 14.51 -18.66 14.91
CA TYR A 42 13.21 -18.12 15.34
C TYR A 42 12.59 -17.23 14.27
N ILE A 43 13.39 -16.36 13.61
CA ILE A 43 12.94 -15.53 12.50
C ILE A 43 12.42 -16.41 11.36
N LYS A 44 13.23 -17.39 10.91
CA LYS A 44 12.86 -18.32 9.82
C LYS A 44 11.57 -19.07 10.13
N GLY A 45 11.39 -19.53 11.36
CA GLY A 45 10.20 -20.25 11.80
C GLY A 45 8.91 -19.41 11.87
N ASN A 46 9.03 -18.08 11.88
CA ASN A 46 7.89 -17.15 11.92
C ASN A 46 7.62 -16.43 10.59
N LEU A 47 8.36 -16.69 9.50
CA LEU A 47 8.13 -16.06 8.19
C LEU A 47 6.73 -16.33 7.63
N ARG A 48 6.12 -17.49 7.95
CA ARG A 48 4.73 -17.80 7.56
C ARG A 48 3.74 -16.82 8.17
N LEU A 49 4.02 -16.27 9.35
CA LEU A 49 3.20 -15.22 9.98
C LEU A 49 3.21 -13.96 9.12
N VAL A 50 4.40 -13.56 8.64
CA VAL A 50 4.54 -12.40 7.72
C VAL A 50 3.71 -12.61 6.47
N LEU A 51 3.81 -13.79 5.83
CA LEU A 51 3.02 -14.13 4.64
C LEU A 51 1.51 -14.03 4.87
N SER A 52 1.04 -14.48 6.06
CA SER A 52 -0.38 -14.40 6.41
C SER A 52 -0.87 -12.96 6.54
N VAL A 53 -0.01 -12.06 7.04
CA VAL A 53 -0.33 -10.63 7.18
C VAL A 53 -0.35 -9.94 5.81
N ILE A 54 0.64 -10.22 4.94
CA ILE A 54 0.75 -9.60 3.62
C ILE A 54 -0.47 -9.86 2.75
N LYS A 55 -1.08 -11.05 2.85
CA LYS A 55 -2.32 -11.39 2.12
C LYS A 55 -3.44 -10.36 2.32
N ARG A 56 -3.45 -9.63 3.45
CA ARG A 56 -4.44 -8.57 3.72
C ARG A 56 -4.17 -7.29 2.92
N PHE A 57 -2.98 -7.16 2.34
CA PHE A 57 -2.55 -6.00 1.55
C PHE A 57 -2.45 -6.30 0.05
N SER A 58 -2.95 -7.46 -0.40
CA SER A 58 -2.87 -7.92 -1.81
C SER A 58 -3.67 -7.07 -2.80
N GLY A 59 -4.48 -6.10 -2.33
CA GLY A 59 -5.22 -5.16 -3.19
C GLY A 59 -4.44 -3.89 -3.54
N ASN A 60 -3.27 -3.68 -2.98
CA ASN A 60 -2.43 -2.54 -3.29
C ASN A 60 -1.53 -2.91 -4.50
N HIS A 61 -1.29 -1.94 -5.40
CA HIS A 61 -0.42 -2.10 -6.58
C HIS A 61 1.08 -2.29 -6.24
N GLU A 62 1.39 -2.47 -4.96
CA GLU A 62 2.75 -2.63 -4.45
C GLU A 62 3.29 -4.04 -4.71
N ASN A 63 4.61 -4.11 -4.90
CA ASN A 63 5.30 -5.38 -5.09
C ASN A 63 5.21 -6.25 -3.81
N VAL A 64 4.77 -7.49 -3.97
CA VAL A 64 4.66 -8.46 -2.87
C VAL A 64 6.01 -8.73 -2.20
N ASP A 65 7.11 -8.68 -2.97
CA ASP A 65 8.46 -8.87 -2.46
C ASP A 65 8.86 -7.74 -1.50
N ASP A 66 8.52 -6.49 -1.82
CA ASP A 66 8.79 -5.35 -0.96
C ASP A 66 7.96 -5.41 0.32
N LEU A 67 6.68 -5.73 0.21
CA LEU A 67 5.81 -5.93 1.37
C LEU A 67 6.32 -7.06 2.28
N PHE A 68 6.89 -8.13 1.70
CA PHE A 68 7.49 -9.21 2.46
C PHE A 68 8.74 -8.76 3.22
N GLN A 69 9.64 -8.03 2.57
CA GLN A 69 10.85 -7.51 3.20
C GLN A 69 10.49 -6.56 4.36
N ILE A 70 9.57 -5.63 4.15
CA ILE A 70 9.10 -4.72 5.19
C ILE A 70 8.40 -5.47 6.33
N GLY A 71 7.61 -6.48 6.00
CA GLY A 71 6.99 -7.36 6.98
C GLY A 71 8.02 -8.11 7.82
N CYS A 72 9.13 -8.58 7.21
CA CYS A 72 10.25 -9.19 7.92
C CYS A 72 10.95 -8.20 8.87
N ILE A 73 11.10 -6.93 8.48
CA ILE A 73 11.61 -5.88 9.39
C ILE A 73 10.70 -5.73 10.60
N GLY A 74 9.38 -5.71 10.40
CA GLY A 74 8.40 -5.69 11.48
C GLY A 74 8.48 -6.91 12.40
N LEU A 75 8.68 -8.10 11.82
CA LEU A 75 8.89 -9.34 12.57
C LEU A 75 10.17 -9.26 13.42
N ILE A 76 11.29 -8.83 12.85
CA ILE A 76 12.58 -8.70 13.55
C ILE A 76 12.45 -7.73 14.72
N LYS A 77 11.87 -6.54 14.51
CA LYS A 77 11.60 -5.58 15.57
C LYS A 77 10.71 -6.15 16.67
N SER A 78 9.73 -6.98 16.30
CA SER A 78 8.86 -7.64 17.28
C SER A 78 9.60 -8.66 18.12
N ILE A 79 10.54 -9.42 17.55
CA ILE A 79 11.36 -10.38 18.30
C ILE A 79 12.26 -9.66 19.30
N ASP A 80 12.90 -8.57 18.86
CA ASP A 80 13.84 -7.82 19.69
C ASP A 80 13.15 -7.11 20.89
N ASN A 81 11.87 -6.73 20.73
CA ASN A 81 11.12 -5.99 21.74
C ASN A 81 10.10 -6.83 22.52
N PHE A 82 9.93 -8.10 22.21
CA PHE A 82 8.94 -8.95 22.88
C PHE A 82 9.37 -9.34 24.27
N ASN A 83 8.46 -9.19 25.25
CA ASN A 83 8.62 -9.73 26.59
C ASN A 83 7.63 -10.87 26.83
N PRO A 84 8.12 -12.13 27.03
CA PRO A 84 7.26 -13.29 27.31
C PRO A 84 6.49 -13.17 28.63
N ASP A 85 7.02 -12.40 29.60
CA ASP A 85 6.40 -12.24 30.93
C ASP A 85 5.03 -11.51 30.89
N MET A 86 4.69 -10.92 29.73
CA MET A 86 3.39 -10.26 29.54
C MET A 86 2.20 -11.25 29.40
N GLY A 87 2.42 -12.54 29.37
CA GLY A 87 1.36 -13.56 29.29
C GLY A 87 0.59 -13.59 27.96
N VAL A 88 1.09 -12.95 26.92
CA VAL A 88 0.50 -12.95 25.58
C VAL A 88 1.34 -13.78 24.60
N LYS A 89 0.68 -14.41 23.63
CA LYS A 89 1.40 -15.14 22.59
C LYS A 89 2.19 -14.20 21.71
N PHE A 90 3.40 -14.62 21.30
CA PHE A 90 4.24 -13.84 20.40
C PHE A 90 3.51 -13.36 19.14
N SER A 91 2.69 -14.20 18.52
CA SER A 91 1.92 -13.84 17.32
C SER A 91 0.95 -12.68 17.56
N THR A 92 0.35 -12.59 18.75
CA THR A 92 -0.55 -11.49 19.13
C THR A 92 0.18 -10.15 19.21
N TYR A 93 1.44 -10.17 19.65
CA TYR A 93 2.29 -8.99 19.68
C TYR A 93 2.89 -8.66 18.32
N ALA A 94 3.36 -9.66 17.56
CA ALA A 94 4.06 -9.47 16.30
C ALA A 94 3.16 -8.99 15.16
N VAL A 95 1.91 -9.46 15.07
CA VAL A 95 0.99 -9.09 13.98
C VAL A 95 0.74 -7.59 13.91
N PRO A 96 0.38 -6.86 14.98
CA PRO A 96 0.26 -5.42 14.95
C PRO A 96 1.55 -4.69 14.56
N MET A 97 2.71 -5.17 15.00
CA MET A 97 4.01 -4.60 14.66
C MET A 97 4.30 -4.73 13.16
N ILE A 98 4.08 -5.91 12.59
CA ILE A 98 4.24 -6.16 11.14
C ILE A 98 3.29 -5.27 10.34
N ILE A 99 2.01 -5.21 10.73
CA ILE A 99 1.02 -4.34 10.08
C ILE A 99 1.44 -2.86 10.17
N GLY A 100 1.96 -2.45 11.32
CA GLY A 100 2.43 -1.08 11.54
C GLY A 100 3.57 -0.68 10.60
N GLU A 101 4.57 -1.55 10.42
CA GLU A 101 5.67 -1.30 9.49
C GLU A 101 5.20 -1.30 8.03
N ILE A 102 4.32 -2.22 7.62
CA ILE A 102 3.76 -2.24 6.27
C ILE A 102 2.94 -0.96 5.99
N ARG A 103 2.06 -0.55 6.91
CA ARG A 103 1.28 0.69 6.75
C ARG A 103 2.17 1.93 6.70
N ARG A 104 3.26 1.94 7.47
CA ARG A 104 4.24 3.02 7.43
C ARG A 104 4.91 3.08 6.07
N TYR A 105 5.39 1.95 5.56
CA TYR A 105 5.99 1.84 4.23
C TYR A 105 5.03 2.33 3.13
N LEU A 106 3.80 1.81 3.09
CA LEU A 106 2.79 2.21 2.10
C LEU A 106 2.49 3.72 2.11
N ARG A 107 2.53 4.33 3.30
CA ARG A 107 2.35 5.78 3.43
C ARG A 107 3.55 6.56 2.92
N ASP A 108 4.75 6.11 3.25
CA ASP A 108 5.98 6.85 3.00
C ASP A 108 6.49 6.60 1.54
N ASN A 109 6.09 5.48 0.92
CA ASN A 109 6.44 5.10 -0.46
C ASN A 109 5.43 5.56 -1.52
N SER A 110 4.37 6.27 -1.14
CA SER A 110 3.40 6.79 -2.12
C SER A 110 4.05 7.82 -3.04
N THR A 111 3.80 7.73 -4.36
CA THR A 111 4.35 8.62 -5.40
C THR A 111 4.02 10.10 -5.11
N ILE A 112 2.82 10.37 -4.60
CA ILE A 112 2.38 11.70 -4.18
C ILE A 112 2.21 11.70 -2.66
N ARG A 113 2.88 12.65 -1.99
CA ARG A 113 2.76 12.81 -0.55
C ARG A 113 1.47 13.54 -0.19
N VAL A 114 0.55 12.82 0.44
CA VAL A 114 -0.70 13.38 0.98
C VAL A 114 -0.56 13.59 2.49
N SER A 115 -1.04 14.73 3.00
CA SER A 115 -1.04 15.02 4.45
C SER A 115 -1.86 13.98 5.23
N ARG A 116 -1.52 13.77 6.51
CA ARG A 116 -2.24 12.80 7.36
C ARG A 116 -3.71 13.18 7.53
N SER A 117 -3.99 14.44 7.83
CA SER A 117 -5.35 14.93 8.01
C SER A 117 -6.22 14.66 6.78
N LEU A 118 -5.70 14.98 5.59
CA LEU A 118 -6.43 14.78 4.34
C LEU A 118 -6.69 13.30 4.05
N ARG A 119 -5.70 12.44 4.33
CA ARG A 119 -5.85 10.99 4.19
C ARG A 119 -6.85 10.42 5.19
N ASP A 120 -6.84 10.90 6.44
CA ASP A 120 -7.79 10.47 7.46
C ASP A 120 -9.22 10.88 7.10
N THR A 121 -9.42 12.10 6.55
CA THR A 121 -10.70 12.55 6.01
C THR A 121 -11.18 11.65 4.88
N ALA A 122 -10.30 11.34 3.92
CA ALA A 122 -10.63 10.45 2.81
C ALA A 122 -11.03 9.04 3.28
N TYR A 123 -10.30 8.45 4.23
CA TYR A 123 -10.65 7.14 4.79
C TYR A 123 -11.99 7.14 5.54
N LYS A 124 -12.29 8.22 6.28
CA LYS A 124 -13.61 8.38 6.92
C LYS A 124 -14.72 8.42 5.87
N ALA A 125 -14.51 9.16 4.77
CA ALA A 125 -15.47 9.25 3.67
C ALA A 125 -15.70 7.89 2.98
N ILE A 126 -14.63 7.14 2.69
CA ILE A 126 -14.73 5.80 2.13
C ILE A 126 -15.47 4.86 3.08
N TYR A 127 -15.16 4.89 4.37
CA TYR A 127 -15.81 4.05 5.37
C TYR A 127 -17.31 4.36 5.51
N ALA A 128 -17.68 5.65 5.53
CA ALA A 128 -19.08 6.07 5.54
C ALA A 128 -19.81 5.61 4.28
N ARG A 129 -19.19 5.75 3.08
CA ARG A 129 -19.71 5.25 1.81
C ARG A 129 -19.99 3.73 1.87
N GLU A 130 -19.02 2.95 2.36
CA GLU A 130 -19.17 1.50 2.47
C GLU A 130 -20.29 1.10 3.44
N ASN A 131 -20.40 1.76 4.59
CA ASN A 131 -21.46 1.51 5.57
C ASN A 131 -22.83 1.87 5.01
N TYR A 132 -22.95 3.02 4.32
CA TYR A 132 -24.18 3.44 3.69
C TYR A 132 -24.64 2.44 2.63
N LEU A 133 -23.69 1.97 1.79
CA LEU A 133 -23.96 0.97 0.76
C LEU A 133 -24.47 -0.34 1.34
N LYS A 134 -23.91 -0.81 2.47
CA LYS A 134 -24.35 -2.02 3.17
C LYS A 134 -25.78 -1.90 3.71
N ASN A 135 -26.15 -0.72 4.19
CA ASN A 135 -27.44 -0.49 4.82
C ASN A 135 -28.55 -0.17 3.83
N ASN A 136 -28.25 0.55 2.75
CA ASN A 136 -29.25 1.10 1.84
C ASN A 136 -29.25 0.48 0.44
N LEU A 137 -28.29 -0.41 0.11
CA LEU A 137 -28.14 -1.07 -1.20
C LEU A 137 -28.05 -0.09 -2.39
N ARG A 138 -27.75 1.18 -2.14
CA ARG A 138 -27.50 2.22 -3.15
C ARG A 138 -26.26 3.03 -2.80
N GLU A 139 -25.61 3.62 -3.79
CA GLU A 139 -24.50 4.52 -3.53
C GLU A 139 -24.98 5.84 -2.90
N PRO A 140 -24.29 6.31 -1.83
CA PRO A 140 -24.59 7.61 -1.23
C PRO A 140 -24.10 8.76 -2.13
N THR A 141 -24.81 9.87 -2.09
CA THR A 141 -24.33 11.12 -2.64
C THR A 141 -23.25 11.72 -1.73
N ILE A 142 -22.43 12.63 -2.29
CA ILE A 142 -21.40 13.33 -1.50
C ILE A 142 -22.03 14.11 -0.35
N MET A 143 -23.24 14.65 -0.53
CA MET A 143 -23.98 15.36 0.51
C MET A 143 -24.40 14.45 1.67
N GLU A 144 -24.80 13.22 1.38
CA GLU A 144 -25.14 12.23 2.41
C GLU A 144 -23.89 11.82 3.20
N ILE A 145 -22.75 11.61 2.52
CA ILE A 145 -21.46 11.32 3.19
C ILE A 145 -21.05 12.52 4.07
N ALA A 146 -21.17 13.75 3.56
CA ALA A 146 -20.84 14.97 4.28
C ALA A 146 -21.68 15.13 5.56
N SER A 147 -22.98 14.87 5.45
CA SER A 147 -23.90 14.90 6.60
C SER A 147 -23.57 13.84 7.64
N GLU A 148 -23.18 12.63 7.22
CA GLU A 148 -22.82 11.52 8.14
C GLU A 148 -21.52 11.78 8.91
N ILE A 149 -20.52 12.39 8.22
CA ILE A 149 -19.20 12.65 8.82
C ILE A 149 -19.17 14.00 9.55
N GLY A 150 -20.10 14.92 9.23
CA GLY A 150 -20.13 16.27 9.78
C GLY A 150 -19.04 17.20 9.22
N MET A 151 -18.74 17.07 7.91
CA MET A 151 -17.71 17.84 7.22
C MET A 151 -18.30 18.49 5.96
N GLU A 152 -17.65 19.55 5.47
CA GLU A 152 -18.06 20.23 4.24
C GLU A 152 -17.82 19.32 3.02
N LYS A 153 -18.74 19.38 2.04
CA LYS A 153 -18.66 18.52 0.83
C LYS A 153 -17.40 18.78 0.01
N GLU A 154 -16.96 20.03 -0.06
CA GLU A 154 -15.75 20.47 -0.77
C GLU A 154 -14.50 19.82 -0.18
N GLU A 155 -14.43 19.72 1.14
CA GLU A 155 -13.32 19.09 1.86
C GLU A 155 -13.26 17.58 1.58
N ILE A 156 -14.42 16.93 1.52
CA ILE A 156 -14.52 15.50 1.21
C ILE A 156 -14.09 15.22 -0.24
N VAL A 157 -14.57 16.03 -1.20
CA VAL A 157 -14.16 15.89 -2.61
C VAL A 157 -12.65 16.07 -2.75
N TYR A 158 -12.12 17.12 -2.16
CA TYR A 158 -10.68 17.39 -2.19
C TYR A 158 -9.85 16.25 -1.56
N ALA A 159 -10.33 15.67 -0.46
CA ALA A 159 -9.67 14.55 0.20
C ALA A 159 -9.71 13.27 -0.65
N LEU A 160 -10.84 12.97 -1.30
CA LEU A 160 -10.98 11.80 -2.16
C LEU A 160 -10.12 11.92 -3.43
N ASP A 161 -10.04 13.10 -4.02
CA ASP A 161 -9.18 13.35 -5.17
C ASP A 161 -7.69 13.22 -4.82
N ALA A 162 -7.30 13.68 -3.63
CA ALA A 162 -5.91 13.65 -3.18
C ALA A 162 -5.36 12.22 -2.96
N ILE A 163 -6.21 11.23 -2.69
CA ILE A 163 -5.79 9.83 -2.46
C ILE A 163 -5.83 8.97 -3.73
N GLN A 164 -6.27 9.52 -4.86
CA GLN A 164 -6.28 8.78 -6.12
C GLN A 164 -4.86 8.40 -6.53
N SER A 165 -4.72 7.16 -7.01
CA SER A 165 -3.44 6.71 -7.55
C SER A 165 -3.15 7.38 -8.89
N PRO A 166 -1.91 7.84 -9.14
CA PRO A 166 -1.53 8.37 -10.44
C PRO A 166 -1.68 7.29 -11.52
N VAL A 167 -2.18 7.70 -12.68
CA VAL A 167 -2.27 6.85 -13.87
C VAL A 167 -0.97 6.97 -14.67
N SER A 168 -0.49 5.88 -15.26
CA SER A 168 0.69 5.90 -16.13
C SER A 168 0.38 6.63 -17.42
N LEU A 169 1.28 7.51 -17.85
CA LEU A 169 1.17 8.15 -19.19
C LEU A 169 1.24 7.12 -20.33
N PHE A 170 1.89 5.98 -20.08
CA PHE A 170 1.98 4.87 -21.03
C PHE A 170 0.87 3.82 -20.85
N GLU A 171 -0.17 4.11 -20.06
CA GLU A 171 -1.31 3.23 -19.99
C GLU A 171 -2.10 3.26 -21.29
N PRO A 172 -2.37 2.10 -21.91
CA PRO A 172 -3.13 2.06 -23.14
C PRO A 172 -4.60 2.38 -22.89
N VAL A 173 -5.12 3.42 -23.54
CA VAL A 173 -6.53 3.81 -23.50
C VAL A 173 -7.33 3.00 -24.50
N TYR A 174 -6.74 2.71 -25.66
CA TYR A 174 -7.34 1.94 -26.74
C TYR A 174 -6.29 1.07 -27.43
N SER A 175 -6.61 -0.22 -27.65
CA SER A 175 -5.69 -1.19 -28.23
C SER A 175 -6.29 -2.07 -29.33
N GLU A 176 -7.38 -1.65 -29.98
CA GLU A 176 -7.96 -2.39 -31.10
C GLU A 176 -7.44 -1.86 -32.43
N GLY A 177 -6.96 -2.76 -33.32
CA GLY A 177 -6.71 -2.46 -34.72
C GLY A 177 -5.31 -2.03 -35.14
N GLY A 178 -4.28 -2.21 -34.28
CA GLY A 178 -2.88 -2.07 -34.70
C GLY A 178 -2.12 -0.90 -34.08
N ASP A 179 -2.72 0.24 -33.89
CA ASP A 179 -2.10 1.37 -33.18
C ASP A 179 -2.65 1.49 -31.76
N THR A 180 -1.76 1.44 -30.77
CA THR A 180 -2.11 1.61 -29.36
C THR A 180 -2.08 3.08 -29.02
N LEU A 181 -3.23 3.63 -28.60
CA LEU A 181 -3.31 5.00 -28.05
C LEU A 181 -3.03 4.99 -26.56
N TYR A 182 -2.10 5.82 -26.12
CA TYR A 182 -1.72 5.99 -24.74
C TYR A 182 -2.36 7.22 -24.12
N VAL A 183 -2.40 7.28 -22.77
CA VAL A 183 -2.89 8.47 -22.03
C VAL A 183 -2.12 9.72 -22.46
N MET A 184 -0.82 9.62 -22.69
CA MET A 184 0.02 10.75 -23.09
C MET A 184 -0.40 11.36 -24.43
N ASP A 185 -0.97 10.57 -25.35
CA ASP A 185 -1.40 11.04 -26.69
C ASP A 185 -2.67 11.92 -26.60
N GLN A 186 -3.39 11.84 -25.47
CA GLN A 186 -4.58 12.67 -25.21
C GLN A 186 -4.25 14.00 -24.54
N ILE A 187 -3.01 14.20 -24.06
CA ILE A 187 -2.59 15.41 -23.35
C ILE A 187 -2.06 16.41 -24.37
N SER A 188 -2.81 17.52 -24.56
CA SER A 188 -2.37 18.60 -25.43
C SER A 188 -1.27 19.46 -24.81
N ASP A 189 -0.27 19.87 -25.59
CA ASP A 189 0.71 20.86 -25.18
C ASP A 189 0.10 22.26 -25.21
N GLN A 190 -0.25 22.78 -24.04
CA GLN A 190 -0.84 24.11 -23.91
C GLN A 190 0.16 25.26 -24.12
N LYS A 191 1.47 24.99 -24.05
CA LYS A 191 2.51 26.03 -24.23
C LYS A 191 2.85 26.27 -25.69
N ASN A 192 2.65 25.28 -26.55
CA ASN A 192 3.03 25.30 -27.97
C ASN A 192 1.78 25.41 -28.84
N LYS A 193 0.96 26.44 -28.61
CA LYS A 193 -0.17 26.72 -29.49
C LYS A 193 0.39 27.22 -30.81
N GLU A 194 0.01 26.58 -31.93
CA GLU A 194 0.37 26.99 -33.29
C GLU A 194 0.02 28.47 -33.55
N ASP A 195 -1.03 28.96 -32.92
CA ASP A 195 -1.46 30.37 -33.00
C ASP A 195 -0.35 31.33 -32.53
N HIS A 196 0.38 31.04 -31.46
CA HIS A 196 1.48 31.89 -30.98
C HIS A 196 2.70 31.92 -31.93
N TRP A 197 2.93 30.86 -32.66
CA TRP A 197 3.98 30.83 -33.67
C TRP A 197 3.63 31.67 -34.88
N LEU A 198 2.38 31.56 -35.37
CA LEU A 198 1.84 32.37 -36.46
C LEU A 198 1.77 33.87 -36.10
N GLU A 199 1.32 34.20 -34.88
CA GLU A 199 1.31 35.60 -34.39
C GLU A 199 2.74 36.16 -34.33
N ASN A 200 3.71 35.43 -33.82
CA ASN A 200 5.10 35.89 -33.75
C ASN A 200 5.69 36.07 -35.15
N LEU A 201 5.36 35.22 -36.12
CA LEU A 201 5.82 35.33 -37.51
C LEU A 201 5.22 36.55 -38.18
N SER A 202 3.92 36.78 -38.03
CA SER A 202 3.23 37.99 -38.60
C SER A 202 3.73 39.27 -37.96
N LEU A 203 4.07 39.23 -36.65
CA LEU A 203 4.62 40.38 -35.95
C LEU A 203 6.07 40.69 -36.40
N GLN A 204 6.89 39.68 -36.68
CA GLN A 204 8.23 39.86 -37.26
C GLN A 204 8.19 40.39 -38.71
N GLU A 205 7.21 40.00 -39.52
CA GLU A 205 7.03 40.57 -40.87
C GLU A 205 6.54 41.99 -40.83
N ALA A 206 5.65 42.35 -39.88
CA ALA A 206 5.15 43.69 -39.74
C ALA A 206 6.19 44.72 -39.22
N ILE A 207 7.25 44.27 -38.56
CA ILE A 207 8.34 45.11 -38.03
C ILE A 207 9.49 45.30 -39.04
N LYS A 208 9.53 44.53 -40.12
CA LYS A 208 10.46 44.73 -41.26
C LYS A 208 9.95 45.77 -42.22
#